data_16575de300ab150b4162e3f784309827
#
_entry.id   16575de300ab150b4162e3f784309827
#
_cell.length_a   1.000
_cell.length_b   1.000
_cell.length_c   1.000
_cell.angle_alpha   90.00
_cell.angle_beta   90.00
_cell.angle_gamma   90.00
#
_symmetry.space_group_name_H-M   'P 1'
#
loop_
_entity.id
_entity.type
_entity.pdbx_description
1 polymer ?
#
loop_
_entity_poly.entity_id
_entity_poly.type
_entity_poly.pdbx_seq_one_letter_code
_entity_poly.pdbx_strand_id
1 'polypeptide(L)'
;MSTPNVEVAAPNAHAGVRRWGGLALAAVAWVLLYRLNRPFWVWLLGDVLGVELRSRAGGALLFFVYDTTKITLLLVGIIFAITVLRSFMSVEPTRALLGGRREGLGNAAAAGLGVVTPFCSCSAVPAFIGFVAAGVPLGVTLSFLIASPLVNEVAVVMLFGLFGWQITALYIGAGLVIATGAGYVLGRMHLEGWVEPFVFETRLHGKVIDPAQGLTWDDRLQMGREEVVTILRKIWPYLLVGIGIGAVIHGWVPADWFATHANGPLGVPIAVALGVPLYSNAAGVVPLVEVLHDKGMPMGTVLAFMMSVVALSLPEMVLLRRVLKPRLIATFVAVVATSIVAIGYLFNLVL
;
A
#
# COMPACT_ATOMS: atom_id res chain seq x y z
N MET A 1 33.20 30.24 -39.94
CA MET A 1 32.26 30.07 -38.79
C MET A 1 32.64 28.78 -38.14
N SER A 2 33.43 28.84 -37.07
CA SER A 2 33.92 27.70 -36.29
C SER A 2 32.86 27.26 -35.29
N THR A 3 32.43 26.01 -35.38
CA THR A 3 31.55 25.36 -34.40
C THR A 3 32.29 25.23 -33.07
N PRO A 4 31.69 25.60 -31.92
CA PRO A 4 32.32 25.37 -30.63
C PRO A 4 32.31 23.87 -30.31
N ASN A 5 33.48 23.29 -30.09
CA ASN A 5 33.64 21.96 -29.50
C ASN A 5 33.10 21.99 -28.08
N VAL A 6 31.97 21.31 -27.87
CA VAL A 6 31.52 20.98 -26.51
C VAL A 6 32.36 19.81 -26.02
N GLU A 7 33.35 20.12 -25.23
CA GLU A 7 34.17 19.13 -24.52
C GLU A 7 33.30 18.43 -23.50
N VAL A 8 32.87 17.21 -23.81
CA VAL A 8 32.14 16.35 -22.86
C VAL A 8 33.14 15.89 -21.81
N ALA A 9 33.14 16.54 -20.66
CA ALA A 9 33.97 16.19 -19.54
C ALA A 9 33.73 14.73 -19.12
N ALA A 10 34.81 13.93 -19.14
CA ALA A 10 34.78 12.53 -18.74
C ALA A 10 34.23 12.40 -17.30
N PRO A 11 33.36 11.42 -17.00
CA PRO A 11 32.81 11.24 -15.66
C PRO A 11 33.92 10.89 -14.67
N ASN A 12 34.08 11.70 -13.63
CA ASN A 12 35.04 11.51 -12.55
C ASN A 12 34.78 10.18 -11.83
N ALA A 13 35.63 9.18 -12.01
CA ALA A 13 35.51 7.85 -11.37
C ALA A 13 35.41 7.92 -9.83
N HIS A 14 36.07 8.92 -9.22
CA HIS A 14 36.02 9.17 -7.78
C HIS A 14 34.64 9.65 -7.28
N ALA A 15 33.87 10.34 -8.11
CA ALA A 15 32.51 10.75 -7.76
C ALA A 15 31.54 9.55 -7.69
N GLY A 16 31.75 8.54 -8.53
CA GLY A 16 30.99 7.28 -8.52
C GLY A 16 31.19 6.48 -7.23
N VAL A 17 32.44 6.23 -6.84
CA VAL A 17 32.77 5.43 -5.65
C VAL A 17 32.23 6.08 -4.37
N ARG A 18 32.39 7.41 -4.22
CA ARG A 18 31.89 8.15 -3.07
C ARG A 18 30.34 8.13 -2.97
N ARG A 19 29.65 8.12 -4.10
CA ARG A 19 28.20 8.04 -4.21
C ARG A 19 27.68 6.66 -3.77
N TRP A 20 28.23 5.59 -4.32
CA TRP A 20 27.84 4.22 -3.96
C TRP A 20 28.17 3.91 -2.51
N GLY A 21 29.29 4.40 -1.98
CA GLY A 21 29.63 4.30 -0.58
C GLY A 21 28.62 5.00 0.33
N GLY A 22 28.15 6.21 -0.05
CA GLY A 22 27.13 6.93 0.69
C GLY A 22 25.76 6.21 0.71
N LEU A 23 25.35 5.64 -0.44
CA LEU A 23 24.11 4.87 -0.53
C LEU A 23 24.19 3.56 0.29
N ALA A 24 25.31 2.86 0.23
CA ALA A 24 25.54 1.66 1.04
C ALA A 24 25.48 1.98 2.54
N LEU A 25 26.13 3.06 2.96
CA LEU A 25 26.09 3.51 4.34
C LEU A 25 24.67 3.89 4.79
N ALA A 26 23.93 4.59 3.96
CA ALA A 26 22.53 4.95 4.23
C ALA A 26 21.63 3.71 4.33
N ALA A 27 21.82 2.71 3.45
CA ALA A 27 21.09 1.45 3.50
C ALA A 27 21.42 0.65 4.77
N VAL A 28 22.70 0.55 5.14
CA VAL A 28 23.11 -0.10 6.40
C VAL A 28 22.53 0.63 7.61
N ALA A 29 22.61 1.95 7.66
CA ALA A 29 22.03 2.75 8.73
C ALA A 29 20.52 2.54 8.83
N TRP A 30 19.81 2.50 7.69
CA TRP A 30 18.37 2.24 7.64
C TRP A 30 18.03 0.85 8.18
N VAL A 31 18.77 -0.20 7.78
CA VAL A 31 18.57 -1.56 8.28
C VAL A 31 18.84 -1.63 9.80
N LEU A 32 19.89 -0.99 10.28
CA LEU A 32 20.20 -0.92 11.71
C LEU A 32 19.10 -0.21 12.50
N LEU A 33 18.62 0.95 12.03
CA LEU A 33 17.51 1.67 12.64
C LEU A 33 16.25 0.80 12.69
N TYR A 34 15.95 0.09 11.61
CA TYR A 34 14.80 -0.81 11.56
C TYR A 34 14.91 -1.97 12.54
N ARG A 35 16.10 -2.61 12.62
CA ARG A 35 16.37 -3.73 13.54
C ARG A 35 16.39 -3.30 15.01
N LEU A 36 16.96 -2.13 15.30
CA LEU A 36 17.08 -1.60 16.65
C LEU A 36 15.83 -0.86 17.14
N ASN A 37 14.85 -0.63 16.28
CA ASN A 37 13.64 0.13 16.60
C ASN A 37 12.90 -0.44 17.83
N ARG A 38 12.61 -1.75 17.84
CA ARG A 38 11.91 -2.38 18.96
C ARG A 38 12.70 -2.38 20.28
N PRO A 39 13.96 -2.86 20.32
CA PRO A 39 14.74 -2.83 21.56
C PRO A 39 14.96 -1.40 22.06
N PHE A 40 15.10 -0.42 21.17
CA PHE A 40 15.23 0.99 21.57
C PHE A 40 13.98 1.48 22.32
N TRP A 41 12.78 1.25 21.80
CA TRP A 41 11.55 1.72 22.46
C TRP A 41 11.23 0.97 23.74
N VAL A 42 11.54 -0.34 23.81
CA VAL A 42 11.38 -1.13 25.04
C VAL A 42 12.32 -0.61 26.12
N TRP A 43 13.57 -0.36 25.78
CA TRP A 43 14.55 0.23 26.70
C TRP A 43 14.16 1.64 27.15
N LEU A 44 13.79 2.51 26.20
CA LEU A 44 13.44 3.90 26.50
C LEU A 44 12.20 4.02 27.40
N LEU A 45 11.15 3.28 27.08
CA LEU A 45 9.90 3.34 27.85
C LEU A 45 9.99 2.55 29.17
N GLY A 46 10.60 1.36 29.13
CA GLY A 46 10.66 0.49 30.31
C GLY A 46 11.75 0.91 31.31
N ASP A 47 12.99 1.02 30.82
CA ASP A 47 14.14 1.22 31.71
C ASP A 47 14.40 2.69 32.03
N VAL A 48 14.21 3.61 31.05
CA VAL A 48 14.49 5.05 31.25
C VAL A 48 13.28 5.79 31.82
N LEU A 49 12.09 5.58 31.24
CA LEU A 49 10.86 6.28 31.66
C LEU A 49 10.06 5.53 32.74
N GLY A 50 10.42 4.30 33.08
CA GLY A 50 9.77 3.49 34.12
C GLY A 50 8.32 3.12 33.81
N VAL A 51 7.95 3.08 32.51
CA VAL A 51 6.60 2.74 32.10
C VAL A 51 6.39 1.23 32.24
N GLU A 52 5.37 0.80 32.96
CA GLU A 52 5.00 -0.61 33.04
C GLU A 52 4.43 -1.11 31.71
N LEU A 53 5.29 -1.71 30.88
CA LEU A 53 4.95 -2.15 29.51
C LEU A 53 3.91 -3.26 29.46
N ARG A 54 3.69 -3.97 30.58
CA ARG A 54 2.64 -5.00 30.70
C ARG A 54 1.26 -4.42 31.03
N SER A 55 1.20 -3.15 31.44
CA SER A 55 -0.08 -2.46 31.64
C SER A 55 -0.76 -2.17 30.30
N ARG A 56 -2.09 -2.01 30.31
CA ARG A 56 -2.86 -1.68 29.09
C ARG A 56 -2.37 -0.39 28.43
N ALA A 57 -2.11 0.63 29.23
CA ALA A 57 -1.63 1.93 28.75
C ALA A 57 -0.19 1.86 28.26
N GLY A 58 0.71 1.16 28.99
CA GLY A 58 2.10 0.99 28.59
C GLY A 58 2.25 0.15 27.32
N GLY A 59 1.46 -0.91 27.19
CA GLY A 59 1.40 -1.71 25.95
C GLY A 59 0.88 -0.91 24.76
N ALA A 60 -0.18 -0.14 24.93
CA ALA A 60 -0.72 0.75 23.87
C ALA A 60 0.28 1.85 23.48
N LEU A 61 0.97 2.44 24.45
CA LEU A 61 2.01 3.44 24.18
C LEU A 61 3.19 2.84 23.41
N LEU A 62 3.68 1.67 23.84
CA LEU A 62 4.75 0.96 23.14
C LEU A 62 4.32 0.63 21.70
N PHE A 63 3.11 0.10 21.51
CA PHE A 63 2.55 -0.17 20.19
C PHE A 63 2.55 1.08 19.33
N PHE A 64 2.02 2.20 19.85
CA PHE A 64 1.93 3.45 19.12
C PHE A 64 3.28 3.96 18.64
N VAL A 65 4.27 4.11 19.53
CA VAL A 65 5.57 4.69 19.15
C VAL A 65 6.40 3.72 18.31
N TYR A 66 6.36 2.43 18.62
CA TYR A 66 7.07 1.41 17.86
C TYR A 66 6.52 1.27 16.44
N ASP A 67 5.20 1.14 16.27
CA ASP A 67 4.61 0.99 14.93
C ASP A 67 4.70 2.28 14.13
N THR A 68 4.54 3.44 14.74
CA THR A 68 4.73 4.73 14.05
C THR A 68 6.13 4.83 13.46
N THR A 69 7.16 4.54 14.25
CA THR A 69 8.55 4.61 13.76
C THR A 69 8.87 3.49 12.77
N LYS A 70 8.39 2.28 13.00
CA LYS A 70 8.56 1.14 12.09
C LYS A 70 7.94 1.41 10.72
N ILE A 71 6.67 1.86 10.70
CA ILE A 71 5.95 2.15 9.46
C ILE A 71 6.59 3.32 8.73
N THR A 72 7.01 4.37 9.44
CA THR A 72 7.71 5.51 8.84
C THR A 72 9.02 5.06 8.17
N LEU A 73 9.84 4.25 8.85
CA LEU A 73 11.09 3.73 8.28
C LEU A 73 10.82 2.86 7.04
N LEU A 74 9.80 2.00 7.09
CA LEU A 74 9.40 1.19 5.93
C LEU A 74 8.94 2.06 4.76
N LEU A 75 8.09 3.07 5.01
CA LEU A 75 7.62 3.98 3.97
C LEU A 75 8.78 4.73 3.32
N VAL A 76 9.72 5.26 4.11
CA VAL A 76 10.92 5.95 3.58
C VAL A 76 11.69 5.02 2.63
N GLY A 77 11.99 3.80 3.08
CA GLY A 77 12.76 2.85 2.28
C GLY A 77 12.03 2.41 1.01
N ILE A 78 10.76 2.05 1.13
CA ILE A 78 9.95 1.54 0.00
C ILE A 78 9.68 2.65 -1.02
N ILE A 79 9.23 3.84 -0.59
CA ILE A 79 8.93 4.95 -1.50
C ILE A 79 10.20 5.36 -2.26
N PHE A 80 11.32 5.48 -1.55
CA PHE A 80 12.61 5.81 -2.17
C PHE A 80 13.02 4.75 -3.21
N ALA A 81 13.04 3.48 -2.82
CA ALA A 81 13.46 2.38 -3.69
C ALA A 81 12.57 2.27 -4.93
N ILE A 82 11.23 2.32 -4.75
CA ILE A 82 10.29 2.22 -5.87
C ILE A 82 10.36 3.44 -6.78
N THR A 83 10.52 4.66 -6.25
CA THR A 83 10.64 5.86 -7.09
C THR A 83 11.91 5.81 -7.94
N VAL A 84 13.04 5.39 -7.35
CA VAL A 84 14.27 5.18 -8.10
C VAL A 84 14.12 4.06 -9.13
N LEU A 85 13.50 2.92 -8.77
CA LEU A 85 13.28 1.81 -9.71
C LEU A 85 12.38 2.24 -10.88
N ARG A 86 11.28 2.94 -10.61
CA ARG A 86 10.37 3.46 -11.64
C ARG A 86 11.04 4.43 -12.59
N SER A 87 12.07 5.17 -12.16
CA SER A 87 12.81 6.07 -13.03
C SER A 87 13.58 5.35 -14.16
N PHE A 88 13.66 4.02 -14.12
CA PHE A 88 14.22 3.18 -15.20
C PHE A 88 13.16 2.57 -16.10
N MET A 89 11.87 2.59 -15.68
CA MET A 89 10.80 1.96 -16.43
C MET A 89 10.11 2.99 -17.33
N SER A 90 10.04 2.71 -18.62
CA SER A 90 9.22 3.48 -19.55
C SER A 90 7.74 3.10 -19.36
N VAL A 91 6.86 4.08 -19.48
CA VAL A 91 5.40 3.89 -19.35
C VAL A 91 4.79 3.27 -20.62
N GLU A 92 5.51 3.34 -21.74
CA GLU A 92 5.08 2.89 -23.07
C GLU A 92 4.66 1.41 -23.14
N PRO A 93 5.44 0.42 -22.64
CA PRO A 93 5.06 -0.99 -22.71
C PRO A 93 3.78 -1.31 -21.91
N THR A 94 3.62 -0.66 -20.77
CA THR A 94 2.45 -0.87 -19.89
C THR A 94 1.19 -0.30 -20.53
N ARG A 95 1.31 0.85 -21.22
CA ARG A 95 0.22 1.45 -22.02
C ARG A 95 -0.22 0.53 -23.15
N ALA A 96 0.73 -0.05 -23.89
CA ALA A 96 0.44 -0.98 -24.97
C ALA A 96 -0.26 -2.26 -24.46
N LEU A 97 0.10 -2.72 -23.27
CA LEU A 97 -0.49 -3.91 -22.64
C LEU A 97 -1.93 -3.65 -22.13
N LEU A 98 -2.20 -2.48 -21.58
CA LEU A 98 -3.47 -2.15 -20.90
C LEU A 98 -4.44 -1.36 -21.78
N GLY A 99 -3.98 -0.58 -22.75
CA GLY A 99 -4.80 0.38 -23.51
C GLY A 99 -5.57 -0.16 -24.70
N GLY A 100 -5.34 -1.40 -25.14
CA GLY A 100 -5.91 -1.95 -26.39
C GLY A 100 -6.85 -3.14 -26.22
N ARG A 101 -7.14 -3.59 -24.99
CA ARG A 101 -7.89 -4.81 -24.73
C ARG A 101 -9.37 -4.52 -24.44
N ARG A 102 -10.24 -5.50 -24.73
CA ARG A 102 -11.65 -5.48 -24.27
C ARG A 102 -11.71 -5.25 -22.77
N GLU A 103 -12.64 -4.42 -22.29
CA GLU A 103 -12.74 -3.98 -20.89
C GLU A 103 -12.54 -5.16 -19.93
N GLY A 104 -13.12 -6.19 -19.80
CA GLY A 104 -12.89 -7.25 -18.80
C GLY A 104 -11.48 -7.85 -18.81
N LEU A 105 -10.88 -8.08 -19.99
CA LEU A 105 -9.51 -8.60 -20.09
C LEU A 105 -8.46 -7.56 -19.66
N GLY A 106 -8.73 -6.27 -19.92
CA GLY A 106 -7.90 -5.19 -19.43
C GLY A 106 -7.89 -5.11 -17.91
N ASN A 107 -9.05 -5.26 -17.26
CA ASN A 107 -9.20 -5.27 -15.80
C ASN A 107 -8.44 -6.45 -15.16
N ALA A 108 -8.58 -7.65 -15.72
CA ALA A 108 -7.86 -8.83 -15.22
C ALA A 108 -6.35 -8.71 -15.40
N ALA A 109 -5.89 -8.19 -16.55
CA ALA A 109 -4.47 -7.93 -16.79
C ALA A 109 -3.89 -6.87 -15.84
N ALA A 110 -4.66 -5.79 -15.57
CA ALA A 110 -4.27 -4.75 -14.64
C ALA A 110 -4.24 -5.26 -13.20
N ALA A 111 -5.22 -6.06 -12.77
CA ALA A 111 -5.23 -6.72 -11.48
C ALA A 111 -4.03 -7.67 -11.33
N GLY A 112 -3.75 -8.51 -12.33
CA GLY A 112 -2.57 -9.37 -12.34
C GLY A 112 -1.26 -8.61 -12.26
N LEU A 113 -1.15 -7.48 -12.98
CA LEU A 113 0.00 -6.59 -12.88
C LEU A 113 0.15 -6.02 -11.47
N GLY A 114 -0.97 -5.62 -10.83
CA GLY A 114 -0.98 -5.11 -9.46
C GLY A 114 -0.48 -6.15 -8.44
N VAL A 115 -0.82 -7.42 -8.62
CA VAL A 115 -0.37 -8.52 -7.74
C VAL A 115 1.12 -8.84 -7.93
N VAL A 116 1.60 -8.85 -9.18
CA VAL A 116 3.00 -9.21 -9.49
C VAL A 116 3.97 -8.07 -9.18
N THR A 117 3.49 -6.83 -9.23
CA THR A 117 4.35 -5.67 -8.95
C THR A 117 4.34 -5.31 -7.47
N PRO A 118 5.51 -5.11 -6.83
CA PRO A 118 5.61 -4.81 -5.41
C PRO A 118 5.22 -3.35 -5.11
N PHE A 119 3.99 -3.00 -5.47
CA PHE A 119 3.45 -1.67 -5.21
C PHE A 119 2.62 -1.67 -3.93
N CYS A 120 3.01 -0.85 -2.95
CA CYS A 120 2.12 -0.46 -1.88
C CYS A 120 1.12 0.61 -2.38
N SER A 121 0.07 0.86 -1.63
CA SER A 121 -0.91 1.92 -1.93
C SER A 121 -0.25 3.28 -2.19
N CYS A 122 0.81 3.61 -1.45
CA CYS A 122 1.55 4.87 -1.61
C CYS A 122 2.20 5.02 -2.99
N SER A 123 2.67 3.93 -3.58
CA SER A 123 3.30 3.92 -4.92
C SER A 123 2.30 3.61 -6.04
N ALA A 124 1.19 2.95 -5.72
CA ALA A 124 0.13 2.67 -6.67
C ALA A 124 -0.61 3.95 -7.13
N VAL A 125 -0.75 4.97 -6.27
CA VAL A 125 -1.40 6.24 -6.62
C VAL A 125 -0.64 7.02 -7.71
N PRO A 126 0.68 7.26 -7.62
CA PRO A 126 1.43 7.83 -8.73
C PRO A 126 1.36 7.01 -10.02
N ALA A 127 1.36 5.67 -9.92
CA ALA A 127 1.16 4.80 -11.08
C ALA A 127 -0.24 4.97 -11.69
N PHE A 128 -1.27 5.07 -10.85
CA PHE A 128 -2.65 5.38 -11.23
C PHE A 128 -2.72 6.67 -12.06
N ILE A 129 -2.13 7.77 -11.56
CA ILE A 129 -2.07 9.04 -12.29
C ILE A 129 -1.41 8.84 -13.65
N GLY A 130 -0.27 8.15 -13.69
CA GLY A 130 0.44 7.85 -14.95
C GLY A 130 -0.40 7.07 -15.95
N PHE A 131 -1.14 6.06 -15.51
CA PHE A 131 -2.01 5.26 -16.38
C PHE A 131 -3.21 6.07 -16.90
N VAL A 132 -3.87 6.84 -16.04
CA VAL A 132 -4.97 7.72 -16.45
C VAL A 132 -4.46 8.79 -17.42
N ALA A 133 -3.34 9.42 -17.13
CA ALA A 133 -2.69 10.38 -18.04
C ALA A 133 -2.28 9.74 -19.37
N ALA A 134 -1.85 8.48 -19.38
CA ALA A 134 -1.54 7.71 -20.57
C ALA A 134 -2.78 7.27 -21.37
N GLY A 135 -3.99 7.49 -20.86
CA GLY A 135 -5.24 7.15 -21.55
C GLY A 135 -5.78 5.76 -21.29
N VAL A 136 -5.26 5.06 -20.28
CA VAL A 136 -5.81 3.79 -19.84
C VAL A 136 -7.21 4.03 -19.25
N PRO A 137 -8.23 3.22 -19.56
CA PRO A 137 -9.57 3.36 -19.01
C PRO A 137 -9.58 3.36 -17.48
N LEU A 138 -10.43 4.21 -16.89
CA LEU A 138 -10.47 4.39 -15.42
C LEU A 138 -10.73 3.08 -14.68
N GLY A 139 -11.64 2.23 -15.16
CA GLY A 139 -11.94 0.94 -14.55
C GLY A 139 -10.74 -0.01 -14.52
N VAL A 140 -9.96 -0.05 -15.61
CA VAL A 140 -8.73 -0.85 -15.70
C VAL A 140 -7.69 -0.35 -14.70
N THR A 141 -7.54 0.96 -14.60
CA THR A 141 -6.60 1.59 -13.66
C THR A 141 -7.03 1.37 -12.20
N LEU A 142 -8.34 1.38 -11.92
CA LEU A 142 -8.89 1.07 -10.60
C LEU A 142 -8.67 -0.40 -10.23
N SER A 143 -8.76 -1.35 -11.19
CA SER A 143 -8.43 -2.75 -10.93
C SER A 143 -6.98 -2.92 -10.45
N PHE A 144 -6.04 -2.23 -11.08
CA PHE A 144 -4.64 -2.19 -10.62
C PHE A 144 -4.52 -1.60 -9.21
N LEU A 145 -5.20 -0.47 -8.96
CA LEU A 145 -5.17 0.24 -7.68
C LEU A 145 -5.74 -0.59 -6.52
N ILE A 146 -6.76 -1.41 -6.78
CA ILE A 146 -7.35 -2.32 -5.79
C ILE A 146 -6.46 -3.54 -5.56
N ALA A 147 -5.93 -4.14 -6.63
CA ALA A 147 -5.13 -5.36 -6.54
C ALA A 147 -3.83 -5.17 -5.76
N SER A 148 -3.14 -4.05 -6.01
CA SER A 148 -1.81 -3.77 -5.44
C SER A 148 -1.75 -3.83 -3.91
N PRO A 149 -2.60 -3.13 -3.13
CA PRO A 149 -2.59 -3.27 -1.69
C PRO A 149 -3.24 -4.56 -1.21
N LEU A 150 -4.28 -5.04 -1.90
CA LEU A 150 -5.09 -6.18 -1.47
C LEU A 150 -4.29 -7.49 -1.49
N VAL A 151 -3.47 -7.70 -2.51
CA VAL A 151 -2.66 -8.92 -2.69
C VAL A 151 -1.19 -8.49 -2.83
N ASN A 152 -0.53 -8.24 -1.71
CA ASN A 152 0.89 -7.94 -1.71
C ASN A 152 1.73 -9.16 -1.32
N GLU A 153 3.00 -9.15 -1.73
CA GLU A 153 3.94 -10.24 -1.53
C GLU A 153 4.16 -10.60 -0.06
N VAL A 154 4.12 -9.62 0.85
CA VAL A 154 4.31 -9.85 2.29
C VAL A 154 3.12 -10.62 2.86
N ALA A 155 1.89 -10.23 2.50
CA ALA A 155 0.69 -10.96 2.90
C ALA A 155 0.72 -12.41 2.40
N VAL A 156 1.08 -12.60 1.12
CA VAL A 156 1.14 -13.92 0.48
C VAL A 156 2.17 -14.82 1.17
N VAL A 157 3.40 -14.32 1.39
CA VAL A 157 4.47 -15.11 2.04
C VAL A 157 4.09 -15.46 3.48
N MET A 158 3.54 -14.53 4.24
CA MET A 158 3.15 -14.78 5.64
C MET A 158 1.96 -15.74 5.73
N LEU A 159 0.92 -15.55 4.91
CA LEU A 159 -0.23 -16.49 4.88
C LEU A 159 0.20 -17.89 4.47
N PHE A 160 1.11 -17.99 3.49
CA PHE A 160 1.67 -19.27 3.09
C PHE A 160 2.42 -19.96 4.25
N GLY A 161 3.19 -19.22 5.01
CA GLY A 161 3.93 -19.74 6.15
C GLY A 161 3.06 -20.17 7.33
N LEU A 162 1.94 -19.49 7.58
CA LEU A 162 1.07 -19.75 8.73
C LEU A 162 -0.07 -20.73 8.41
N PHE A 163 -0.72 -20.55 7.26
CA PHE A 163 -1.95 -21.28 6.91
C PHE A 163 -1.82 -22.21 5.70
N GLY A 164 -0.63 -22.24 5.09
CA GLY A 164 -0.34 -23.11 3.95
C GLY A 164 -0.89 -22.62 2.61
N TRP A 165 -0.66 -23.44 1.56
CA TRP A 165 -0.90 -23.03 0.17
C TRP A 165 -2.39 -22.87 -0.19
N GLN A 166 -3.29 -23.64 0.44
CA GLN A 166 -4.72 -23.62 0.12
C GLN A 166 -5.36 -22.26 0.46
N ILE A 167 -5.16 -21.77 1.68
CA ILE A 167 -5.69 -20.48 2.14
C ILE A 167 -5.04 -19.34 1.37
N THR A 168 -3.73 -19.43 1.10
CA THR A 168 -3.00 -18.43 0.32
C THR A 168 -3.50 -18.35 -1.12
N ALA A 169 -3.73 -19.49 -1.78
CA ALA A 169 -4.25 -19.51 -3.14
C ALA A 169 -5.69 -18.94 -3.22
N LEU A 170 -6.53 -19.27 -2.24
CA LEU A 170 -7.88 -18.71 -2.12
C LEU A 170 -7.83 -17.18 -1.91
N TYR A 171 -6.94 -16.71 -1.05
CA TYR A 171 -6.75 -15.28 -0.80
C TYR A 171 -6.32 -14.52 -2.06
N ILE A 172 -5.32 -15.03 -2.80
CA ILE A 172 -4.87 -14.45 -4.07
C ILE A 172 -6.00 -14.45 -5.10
N GLY A 173 -6.68 -15.59 -5.27
CA GLY A 173 -7.79 -15.72 -6.19
C GLY A 173 -8.94 -14.76 -5.88
N ALA A 174 -9.30 -14.64 -4.61
CA ALA A 174 -10.32 -13.72 -4.15
C ALA A 174 -9.91 -12.25 -4.39
N GLY A 175 -8.68 -11.89 -4.07
CA GLY A 175 -8.16 -10.55 -4.32
C GLY A 175 -8.19 -10.16 -5.79
N LEU A 176 -7.83 -11.09 -6.69
CA LEU A 176 -7.92 -10.89 -8.14
C LEU A 176 -9.38 -10.73 -8.61
N VAL A 177 -10.30 -11.55 -8.07
CA VAL A 177 -11.73 -11.46 -8.39
C VAL A 177 -12.31 -10.12 -7.91
N ILE A 178 -12.02 -9.71 -6.68
CA ILE A 178 -12.44 -8.41 -6.14
C ILE A 178 -11.90 -7.28 -7.01
N ALA A 179 -10.59 -7.26 -7.27
CA ALA A 179 -9.96 -6.19 -8.02
C ALA A 179 -10.48 -6.08 -9.46
N THR A 180 -10.63 -7.22 -10.13
CA THR A 180 -11.16 -7.26 -11.50
C THR A 180 -12.63 -6.87 -11.53
N GLY A 181 -13.45 -7.45 -10.64
CA GLY A 181 -14.89 -7.22 -10.58
C GLY A 181 -15.24 -5.79 -10.16
N ALA A 182 -14.62 -5.29 -9.08
CA ALA A 182 -14.85 -3.92 -8.61
C ALA A 182 -14.38 -2.90 -9.64
N GLY A 183 -13.20 -3.09 -10.25
CA GLY A 183 -12.71 -2.20 -11.30
C GLY A 183 -13.59 -2.22 -12.55
N TYR A 184 -14.13 -3.38 -12.94
CA TYR A 184 -15.08 -3.49 -14.04
C TYR A 184 -16.39 -2.76 -13.74
N VAL A 185 -16.97 -2.95 -12.54
CA VAL A 185 -18.20 -2.29 -12.11
C VAL A 185 -18.00 -0.76 -12.09
N LEU A 186 -16.93 -0.29 -11.44
CA LEU A 186 -16.60 1.14 -11.36
C LEU A 186 -16.35 1.74 -12.75
N GLY A 187 -15.72 1.00 -13.66
CA GLY A 187 -15.49 1.42 -15.05
C GLY A 187 -16.79 1.61 -15.83
N ARG A 188 -17.78 0.74 -15.60
CA ARG A 188 -19.12 0.83 -16.25
C ARG A 188 -19.98 1.99 -15.74
N MET A 189 -19.65 2.53 -14.58
CA MET A 189 -20.40 3.65 -13.99
C MET A 189 -20.01 5.02 -14.59
N HIS A 190 -19.06 5.08 -15.51
CA HIS A 190 -18.58 6.32 -16.16
C HIS A 190 -18.26 7.45 -15.17
N LEU A 191 -17.37 7.14 -14.21
CA LEU A 191 -17.05 8.02 -13.07
C LEU A 191 -15.88 8.99 -13.36
N GLU A 192 -15.47 9.18 -14.62
CA GLU A 192 -14.36 10.04 -15.05
C GLU A 192 -14.52 11.48 -14.53
N GLY A 193 -15.75 11.99 -14.50
CA GLY A 193 -16.06 13.32 -13.95
C GLY A 193 -15.81 13.48 -12.44
N TRP A 194 -15.56 12.37 -11.72
CA TRP A 194 -15.26 12.36 -10.29
C TRP A 194 -13.76 12.14 -9.98
N VAL A 195 -12.92 12.11 -11.01
CA VAL A 195 -11.48 12.23 -10.91
C VAL A 195 -11.11 13.71 -10.90
N GLU A 196 -10.03 14.09 -10.22
CA GLU A 196 -9.58 15.47 -10.16
C GLU A 196 -9.02 15.91 -11.54
N PRO A 197 -9.36 17.13 -12.03
CA PRO A 197 -9.05 17.56 -13.40
C PRO A 197 -7.56 17.52 -13.76
N PHE A 198 -6.68 17.84 -12.81
CA PHE A 198 -5.23 17.89 -13.05
C PHE A 198 -4.67 16.54 -13.53
N VAL A 199 -5.33 15.42 -13.18
CA VAL A 199 -4.92 14.07 -13.62
C VAL A 199 -5.01 13.95 -15.15
N PHE A 200 -6.01 14.63 -15.75
CA PHE A 200 -6.21 14.67 -17.20
C PHE A 200 -5.43 15.78 -17.89
N GLU A 201 -5.12 16.87 -17.19
CA GLU A 201 -4.35 18.01 -17.74
C GLU A 201 -2.92 17.61 -18.09
N THR A 202 -2.37 16.62 -17.41
CA THR A 202 -1.07 16.04 -17.76
C THR A 202 -1.06 15.46 -19.19
N ARG A 203 -2.21 15.18 -19.79
CA ARG A 203 -2.38 14.80 -21.20
C ARG A 203 -2.17 15.97 -22.18
N LEU A 204 -2.53 17.19 -21.78
CA LEU A 204 -2.62 18.35 -22.70
C LEU A 204 -1.28 19.00 -23.00
N HIS A 205 -0.25 18.78 -22.19
CA HIS A 205 1.07 19.35 -22.38
C HIS A 205 2.03 18.44 -23.18
N GLY A 206 1.50 17.76 -24.18
CA GLY A 206 2.12 17.05 -25.28
C GLY A 206 3.63 16.85 -25.24
N LYS A 207 4.07 15.70 -25.13
CA LYS A 207 5.29 14.93 -24.98
C LYS A 207 5.38 14.44 -23.54
N VAL A 208 4.92 13.21 -23.36
CA VAL A 208 5.44 12.37 -22.27
C VAL A 208 6.95 12.33 -22.52
N ILE A 209 7.68 13.24 -21.87
CA ILE A 209 9.13 13.12 -21.76
C ILE A 209 9.30 11.79 -21.05
N ASP A 210 9.78 10.79 -21.77
CA ASP A 210 10.09 9.49 -21.19
C ASP A 210 11.05 9.74 -20.01
N PRO A 211 10.60 9.55 -18.75
CA PRO A 211 11.45 9.84 -17.60
C PRO A 211 12.72 8.98 -17.60
N ALA A 212 12.73 7.91 -18.40
CA ALA A 212 13.86 7.02 -18.52
C ALA A 212 14.99 7.60 -19.42
N GLN A 213 14.69 8.55 -20.31
CA GLN A 213 15.67 9.09 -21.25
C GLN A 213 16.31 10.38 -20.72
N GLY A 214 17.59 10.30 -20.38
CA GLY A 214 18.43 11.46 -20.06
C GLY A 214 18.58 11.82 -18.58
N LEU A 215 17.91 11.14 -17.65
CA LEU A 215 18.11 11.38 -16.23
C LEU A 215 19.43 10.81 -15.72
N THR A 216 20.20 11.65 -15.06
CA THR A 216 21.40 11.21 -14.34
C THR A 216 21.03 10.43 -13.07
N TRP A 217 21.98 9.69 -12.49
CA TRP A 217 21.78 9.03 -11.21
C TRP A 217 21.43 10.01 -10.09
N ASP A 218 21.97 11.22 -10.12
CA ASP A 218 21.71 12.24 -9.11
C ASP A 218 20.27 12.74 -9.20
N ASP A 219 19.76 12.94 -10.42
CA ASP A 219 18.35 13.31 -10.65
C ASP A 219 17.40 12.24 -10.12
N ARG A 220 17.71 10.94 -10.34
CA ARG A 220 16.89 9.82 -9.84
C ARG A 220 16.87 9.75 -8.32
N LEU A 221 18.00 9.94 -7.66
CA LEU A 221 18.10 9.96 -6.20
C LEU A 221 17.40 11.16 -5.60
N GLN A 222 17.52 12.33 -6.26
CA GLN A 222 16.81 13.55 -5.85
C GLN A 222 15.30 13.36 -5.97
N MET A 223 14.79 12.83 -7.08
CA MET A 223 13.37 12.49 -7.25
C MET A 223 12.87 11.55 -6.14
N GLY A 224 13.62 10.50 -5.81
CA GLY A 224 13.29 9.59 -4.72
C GLY A 224 13.18 10.31 -3.37
N ARG A 225 14.12 11.21 -3.06
CA ARG A 225 14.13 11.99 -1.83
C ARG A 225 12.96 12.98 -1.76
N GLU A 226 12.69 13.70 -2.82
CA GLU A 226 11.58 14.67 -2.89
C GLU A 226 10.23 13.99 -2.75
N GLU A 227 10.04 12.84 -3.39
CA GLU A 227 8.82 12.05 -3.29
C GLU A 227 8.59 11.53 -1.86
N VAL A 228 9.63 10.98 -1.21
CA VAL A 228 9.57 10.57 0.21
C VAL A 228 9.10 11.72 1.10
N VAL A 229 9.74 12.90 1.00
CA VAL A 229 9.39 14.06 1.83
C VAL A 229 7.96 14.53 1.55
N THR A 230 7.59 14.56 0.28
CA THR A 230 6.27 15.00 -0.17
C THR A 230 5.16 14.07 0.37
N ILE A 231 5.35 12.76 0.24
CA ILE A 231 4.37 11.78 0.70
C ILE A 231 4.30 11.77 2.23
N LEU A 232 5.45 11.70 2.93
CA LEU A 232 5.48 11.68 4.39
C LEU A 232 4.81 12.89 5.01
N ARG A 233 5.15 14.12 4.57
CA ARG A 233 4.53 15.35 5.12
C ARG A 233 3.01 15.34 5.05
N LYS A 234 2.48 14.70 4.03
CA LYS A 234 1.04 14.70 3.78
C LYS A 234 0.32 13.56 4.51
N ILE A 235 0.98 12.40 4.69
CA ILE A 235 0.38 11.23 5.34
C ILE A 235 0.58 11.27 6.86
N TRP A 236 1.63 11.96 7.35
CA TRP A 236 2.02 11.95 8.75
C TRP A 236 0.87 12.15 9.76
N PRO A 237 0.00 13.20 9.67
CA PRO A 237 -1.05 13.39 10.65
C PRO A 237 -2.08 12.25 10.64
N TYR A 238 -2.38 11.71 9.48
CA TYR A 238 -3.34 10.61 9.34
C TYR A 238 -2.76 9.27 9.80
N LEU A 239 -1.44 9.08 9.59
CA LEU A 239 -0.70 7.94 10.11
C LEU A 239 -0.78 7.91 11.64
N LEU A 240 -0.51 9.04 12.30
CA LEU A 240 -0.59 9.16 13.76
C LEU A 240 -2.00 8.88 14.29
N VAL A 241 -3.03 9.41 13.64
CA VAL A 241 -4.42 9.17 14.02
C VAL A 241 -4.78 7.70 13.82
N GLY A 242 -4.46 7.10 12.68
CA GLY A 242 -4.76 5.70 12.39
C GLY A 242 -4.07 4.72 13.34
N ILE A 243 -2.75 4.92 13.58
CA ILE A 243 -2.00 4.09 14.55
C ILE A 243 -2.50 4.36 15.98
N GLY A 244 -2.87 5.62 16.30
CA GLY A 244 -3.43 5.97 17.60
C GLY A 244 -4.74 5.23 17.89
N ILE A 245 -5.66 5.17 16.92
CA ILE A 245 -6.88 4.37 17.02
C ILE A 245 -6.52 2.88 17.19
N GLY A 246 -5.59 2.37 16.39
CA GLY A 246 -5.09 1.00 16.52
C GLY A 246 -4.51 0.70 17.90
N ALA A 247 -3.73 1.62 18.47
CA ALA A 247 -3.15 1.49 19.80
C ALA A 247 -4.22 1.45 20.91
N VAL A 248 -5.26 2.28 20.78
CA VAL A 248 -6.41 2.24 21.71
C VAL A 248 -7.14 0.90 21.60
N ILE A 249 -7.43 0.43 20.40
CA ILE A 249 -8.08 -0.87 20.20
C ILE A 249 -7.21 -1.99 20.78
N HIS A 250 -5.93 -2.00 20.50
CA HIS A 250 -4.98 -3.00 21.00
C HIS A 250 -4.91 -3.02 22.54
N GLY A 251 -4.99 -1.86 23.19
CA GLY A 251 -4.92 -1.75 24.65
C GLY A 251 -6.23 -2.06 25.39
N TRP A 252 -7.37 -1.74 24.79
CA TRP A 252 -8.67 -1.77 25.49
C TRP A 252 -9.67 -2.78 24.95
N VAL A 253 -9.55 -3.23 23.70
CA VAL A 253 -10.48 -4.22 23.15
C VAL A 253 -9.91 -5.62 23.35
N PRO A 254 -10.53 -6.46 24.20
CA PRO A 254 -10.10 -7.84 24.36
C PRO A 254 -10.35 -8.62 23.05
N ALA A 255 -9.39 -9.42 22.64
CA ALA A 255 -9.56 -10.28 21.47
C ALA A 255 -10.74 -11.26 21.63
N ASP A 256 -11.09 -11.61 22.87
CA ASP A 256 -12.27 -12.43 23.19
C ASP A 256 -13.59 -11.75 22.84
N TRP A 257 -13.67 -10.41 22.92
CA TRP A 257 -14.83 -9.64 22.49
C TRP A 257 -15.07 -9.79 20.98
N PHE A 258 -14.00 -9.73 20.20
CA PHE A 258 -14.06 -9.98 18.75
C PHE A 258 -14.53 -11.42 18.46
N ALA A 259 -13.96 -12.41 19.12
CA ALA A 259 -14.31 -13.81 18.91
C ALA A 259 -15.78 -14.11 19.23
N THR A 260 -16.34 -13.48 20.28
CA THR A 260 -17.74 -13.68 20.66
C THR A 260 -18.74 -12.99 19.74
N HIS A 261 -18.41 -11.81 19.20
CA HIS A 261 -19.36 -11.04 18.37
C HIS A 261 -19.20 -11.32 16.87
N ALA A 262 -18.04 -11.86 16.45
CA ALA A 262 -17.75 -12.16 15.04
C ALA A 262 -18.17 -13.59 14.59
N ASN A 263 -18.70 -14.41 15.50
CA ASN A 263 -19.20 -15.77 15.20
C ASN A 263 -20.65 -15.83 14.68
N GLY A 264 -21.31 -14.66 14.52
CA GLY A 264 -22.68 -14.59 14.00
C GLY A 264 -22.74 -14.24 12.51
N PRO A 265 -23.95 -14.21 11.93
CA PRO A 265 -24.14 -13.81 10.53
C PRO A 265 -23.68 -12.38 10.24
N LEU A 266 -23.57 -11.52 11.25
CA LEU A 266 -23.02 -10.15 11.13
C LEU A 266 -21.52 -10.08 11.37
N GLY A 267 -20.85 -11.18 11.66
CA GLY A 267 -19.42 -11.21 11.99
C GLY A 267 -18.54 -10.64 10.86
N VAL A 268 -18.79 -11.03 9.61
CA VAL A 268 -18.04 -10.54 8.45
C VAL A 268 -18.25 -9.04 8.23
N PRO A 269 -19.47 -8.48 8.16
CA PRO A 269 -19.67 -7.03 8.05
C PRO A 269 -19.05 -6.24 9.21
N ILE A 270 -19.15 -6.72 10.44
CA ILE A 270 -18.55 -6.08 11.60
C ILE A 270 -17.02 -6.06 11.47
N ALA A 271 -16.41 -7.19 11.10
CA ALA A 271 -14.98 -7.29 10.89
C ALA A 271 -14.49 -6.33 9.80
N VAL A 272 -15.19 -6.24 8.67
CA VAL A 272 -14.88 -5.29 7.59
C VAL A 272 -15.02 -3.85 8.07
N ALA A 273 -16.12 -3.49 8.76
CA ALA A 273 -16.35 -2.15 9.26
C ALA A 273 -15.29 -1.72 10.29
N LEU A 274 -14.83 -2.64 11.13
CA LEU A 274 -13.76 -2.39 12.11
C LEU A 274 -12.38 -2.30 11.44
N GLY A 275 -12.17 -2.97 10.31
CA GLY A 275 -10.93 -2.90 9.56
C GLY A 275 -10.72 -1.54 8.87
N VAL A 276 -11.79 -0.88 8.40
CA VAL A 276 -11.69 0.40 7.67
C VAL A 276 -10.98 1.52 8.45
N PRO A 277 -11.29 1.79 9.73
CA PRO A 277 -10.59 2.83 10.49
C PRO A 277 -9.17 2.44 10.91
N LEU A 278 -8.83 1.15 10.87
CA LEU A 278 -7.52 0.67 11.26
C LEU A 278 -6.51 0.92 10.15
N TYR A 279 -5.31 1.26 10.55
CA TYR A 279 -4.17 1.31 9.65
C TYR A 279 -3.10 0.34 10.11
N SER A 280 -2.82 -0.64 9.30
CA SER A 280 -1.67 -1.54 9.48
C SER A 280 -1.21 -2.05 8.12
N ASN A 281 0.07 -2.39 8.03
CA ASN A 281 0.57 -3.12 6.88
C ASN A 281 0.27 -4.63 7.02
N ALA A 282 0.38 -5.38 5.95
CA ALA A 282 0.15 -6.82 5.97
C ALA A 282 0.98 -7.55 7.03
N ALA A 283 2.24 -7.17 7.22
CA ALA A 283 3.11 -7.75 8.24
C ALA A 283 2.65 -7.50 9.69
N GLY A 284 1.89 -6.42 9.92
CA GLY A 284 1.32 -6.13 11.23
C GLY A 284 -0.02 -6.82 11.45
N VAL A 285 -0.82 -7.02 10.39
CA VAL A 285 -2.16 -7.62 10.50
C VAL A 285 -2.10 -9.15 10.56
N VAL A 286 -1.19 -9.81 9.82
CA VAL A 286 -1.17 -11.27 9.73
C VAL A 286 -0.97 -11.97 11.08
N PRO A 287 -0.09 -11.52 12.01
CA PRO A 287 -0.04 -12.10 13.36
C PRO A 287 -1.35 -11.94 14.14
N LEU A 288 -2.09 -10.84 13.92
CA LEU A 288 -3.39 -10.64 14.53
C LEU A 288 -4.44 -11.61 13.94
N VAL A 289 -4.37 -11.89 12.65
CA VAL A 289 -5.19 -12.88 11.95
C VAL A 289 -5.01 -14.26 12.59
N GLU A 290 -3.77 -14.68 12.85
CA GLU A 290 -3.46 -15.94 13.53
C GLU A 290 -4.09 -15.99 14.92
N VAL A 291 -3.86 -14.98 15.75
CA VAL A 291 -4.42 -14.91 17.12
C VAL A 291 -5.94 -14.90 17.12
N LEU A 292 -6.58 -14.20 16.19
CA LEU A 292 -8.06 -14.16 16.11
C LEU A 292 -8.63 -15.51 15.66
N HIS A 293 -7.95 -16.19 14.74
CA HIS A 293 -8.34 -17.53 14.30
C HIS A 293 -8.19 -18.56 15.43
N ASP A 294 -7.06 -18.54 16.14
CA ASP A 294 -6.81 -19.43 17.30
C ASP A 294 -7.85 -19.24 18.43
N LYS A 295 -8.43 -18.03 18.53
CA LYS A 295 -9.52 -17.72 19.46
C LYS A 295 -10.91 -18.14 18.94
N GLY A 296 -10.97 -18.84 17.80
CA GLY A 296 -12.20 -19.43 17.25
C GLY A 296 -12.96 -18.52 16.30
N MET A 297 -12.36 -17.43 15.80
CA MET A 297 -12.99 -16.63 14.74
C MET A 297 -12.95 -17.40 13.41
N PRO A 298 -14.07 -17.46 12.65
CA PRO A 298 -14.10 -18.13 11.34
C PRO A 298 -13.06 -17.54 10.38
N MET A 299 -12.36 -18.40 9.64
CA MET A 299 -11.26 -17.99 8.77
C MET A 299 -11.67 -16.92 7.74
N GLY A 300 -12.84 -17.05 7.14
CA GLY A 300 -13.32 -16.06 6.18
C GLY A 300 -13.59 -14.69 6.81
N THR A 301 -14.03 -14.65 8.07
CA THR A 301 -14.21 -13.38 8.82
C THR A 301 -12.86 -12.72 9.08
N VAL A 302 -11.85 -13.50 9.45
CA VAL A 302 -10.51 -13.00 9.74
C VAL A 302 -9.81 -12.51 8.47
N LEU A 303 -9.95 -13.26 7.36
CA LEU A 303 -9.41 -12.84 6.05
C LEU A 303 -10.12 -11.59 5.53
N ALA A 304 -11.45 -11.47 5.69
CA ALA A 304 -12.19 -10.27 5.33
C ALA A 304 -11.74 -9.04 6.15
N PHE A 305 -11.51 -9.21 7.45
CA PHE A 305 -10.90 -8.18 8.29
C PHE A 305 -9.55 -7.74 7.76
N MET A 306 -8.65 -8.69 7.47
CA MET A 306 -7.33 -8.42 6.92
C MET A 306 -7.42 -7.65 5.59
N MET A 307 -8.26 -8.11 4.66
CA MET A 307 -8.49 -7.43 3.37
C MET A 307 -8.97 -6.00 3.56
N SER A 308 -9.88 -5.77 4.52
CA SER A 308 -10.42 -4.45 4.81
C SER A 308 -9.36 -3.50 5.38
N VAL A 309 -8.55 -3.95 6.34
CA VAL A 309 -7.46 -3.16 6.93
C VAL A 309 -6.44 -2.75 5.87
N VAL A 310 -6.12 -3.65 4.94
CA VAL A 310 -5.07 -3.42 3.93
C VAL A 310 -5.58 -2.59 2.76
N ALA A 311 -6.83 -2.80 2.29
CA ALA A 311 -7.35 -2.17 1.08
C ALA A 311 -8.22 -0.93 1.31
N LEU A 312 -8.75 -0.73 2.53
CA LEU A 312 -9.73 0.32 2.83
C LEU A 312 -9.32 1.23 4.00
N SER A 313 -8.04 1.25 4.36
CA SER A 313 -7.57 2.04 5.50
C SER A 313 -7.78 3.56 5.29
N LEU A 314 -8.06 4.28 6.39
CA LEU A 314 -8.24 5.74 6.36
C LEU A 314 -7.07 6.50 5.71
N PRO A 315 -5.80 6.22 6.01
CA PRO A 315 -4.68 6.89 5.36
C PRO A 315 -4.65 6.69 3.84
N GLU A 316 -5.09 5.53 3.36
CA GLU A 316 -5.19 5.25 1.92
C GLU A 316 -6.28 6.11 1.28
N MET A 317 -7.45 6.24 1.93
CA MET A 317 -8.54 7.10 1.44
C MET A 317 -8.11 8.56 1.37
N VAL A 318 -7.33 9.03 2.34
CA VAL A 318 -6.75 10.37 2.35
C VAL A 318 -5.75 10.56 1.20
N LEU A 319 -4.93 9.56 0.92
CA LEU A 319 -4.01 9.60 -0.22
C LEU A 319 -4.79 9.66 -1.54
N LEU A 320 -5.84 8.85 -1.68
CA LEU A 320 -6.71 8.84 -2.86
C LEU A 320 -7.49 10.14 -3.04
N ARG A 321 -7.79 10.87 -1.96
CA ARG A 321 -8.49 12.16 -2.01
C ARG A 321 -7.79 13.23 -2.86
N ARG A 322 -6.51 13.06 -3.15
CA ARG A 322 -5.77 13.95 -4.03
C ARG A 322 -6.10 13.77 -5.51
N VAL A 323 -6.51 12.57 -5.87
CA VAL A 323 -6.70 12.13 -7.26
C VAL A 323 -8.18 11.93 -7.54
N LEU A 324 -8.95 11.54 -6.51
CA LEU A 324 -10.35 11.18 -6.59
C LEU A 324 -11.19 12.12 -5.73
N LYS A 325 -12.33 12.56 -6.26
CA LYS A 325 -13.31 13.32 -5.50
C LYS A 325 -13.98 12.45 -4.43
N PRO A 326 -14.50 13.03 -3.33
CA PRO A 326 -15.09 12.26 -2.21
C PRO A 326 -16.19 11.28 -2.65
N ARG A 327 -16.98 11.65 -3.65
CA ARG A 327 -18.04 10.79 -4.20
C ARG A 327 -17.47 9.51 -4.79
N LEU A 328 -16.38 9.60 -5.54
CA LEU A 328 -15.72 8.42 -6.12
C LEU A 328 -15.09 7.54 -5.04
N ILE A 329 -14.47 8.14 -4.02
CA ILE A 329 -13.92 7.41 -2.89
C ILE A 329 -15.01 6.66 -2.13
N ALA A 330 -16.15 7.30 -1.85
CA ALA A 330 -17.27 6.65 -1.18
C ALA A 330 -17.81 5.46 -1.98
N THR A 331 -17.97 5.62 -3.30
CA THR A 331 -18.39 4.54 -4.21
C THR A 331 -17.35 3.42 -4.26
N PHE A 332 -16.07 3.76 -4.34
CA PHE A 332 -14.95 2.82 -4.30
C PHE A 332 -14.97 1.99 -3.01
N VAL A 333 -15.06 2.66 -1.84
CA VAL A 333 -15.15 1.99 -0.54
C VAL A 333 -16.38 1.08 -0.48
N ALA A 334 -17.54 1.55 -0.92
CA ALA A 334 -18.77 0.76 -0.90
C ALA A 334 -18.65 -0.50 -1.75
N VAL A 335 -18.15 -0.38 -2.98
CA VAL A 335 -18.00 -1.52 -3.91
C VAL A 335 -16.97 -2.51 -3.38
N VAL A 336 -15.80 -2.05 -2.93
CA VAL A 336 -14.74 -2.94 -2.43
C VAL A 336 -15.16 -3.59 -1.11
N ALA A 337 -15.72 -2.83 -0.17
CA ALA A 337 -16.20 -3.39 1.11
C ALA A 337 -17.28 -4.45 0.90
N THR A 338 -18.25 -4.19 0.02
CA THR A 338 -19.30 -5.16 -0.30
C THR A 338 -18.71 -6.44 -0.92
N SER A 339 -17.73 -6.29 -1.81
CA SER A 339 -17.02 -7.42 -2.42
C SER A 339 -16.24 -8.24 -1.37
N ILE A 340 -15.56 -7.56 -0.44
CA ILE A 340 -14.85 -8.22 0.65
C ILE A 340 -15.82 -8.98 1.58
N VAL A 341 -16.97 -8.38 1.91
CA VAL A 341 -18.02 -9.04 2.71
C VAL A 341 -18.53 -10.29 1.99
N ALA A 342 -18.83 -10.21 0.71
CA ALA A 342 -19.29 -11.35 -0.08
C ALA A 342 -18.25 -12.49 -0.10
N ILE A 343 -16.98 -12.17 -0.32
CA ILE A 343 -15.87 -13.13 -0.29
C ILE A 343 -15.65 -13.70 1.11
N GLY A 344 -15.77 -12.88 2.16
CA GLY A 344 -15.67 -13.34 3.54
C GLY A 344 -16.71 -14.39 3.91
N TYR A 345 -17.95 -14.21 3.47
CA TYR A 345 -19.00 -15.25 3.61
C TYR A 345 -18.69 -16.49 2.79
N LEU A 346 -18.22 -16.30 1.55
CA LEU A 346 -17.83 -17.44 0.70
C LEU A 346 -16.72 -18.26 1.37
N PHE A 347 -15.72 -17.61 1.93
CA PHE A 347 -14.65 -18.30 2.65
C PHE A 347 -15.15 -19.04 3.90
N ASN A 348 -16.10 -18.47 4.64
CA ASN A 348 -16.70 -19.15 5.79
C ASN A 348 -17.54 -20.38 5.38
N LEU A 349 -17.96 -20.48 4.11
CA LEU A 349 -18.65 -21.65 3.57
C LEU A 349 -17.70 -22.73 3.04
N VAL A 350 -16.49 -22.35 2.61
CA VAL A 350 -15.53 -23.24 1.94
C VAL A 350 -14.44 -23.72 2.91
N LEU A 351 -14.07 -22.90 3.89
CA LEU A 351 -13.05 -23.19 4.90
C LEU A 351 -13.65 -23.57 6.24
#